data_9bce09ff322e3cb11834684c4e7d1ca0
#
_entry.id   9bce09ff322e3cb11834684c4e7d1ca0
#
_cell.length_a   1.000
_cell.length_b   1.000
_cell.length_c   1.000
_cell.angle_alpha   90.00
_cell.angle_beta   90.00
_cell.angle_gamma   90.00
#
_symmetry.space_group_name_H-M   'P 1'
#
loop_
_entity.id
_entity.type
_entity.pdbx_description
1 polymer ?
#
loop_
_entity_poly.entity_id
_entity_poly.type
_entity_poly.pdbx_seq_one_letter_code
_entity_poly.pdbx_strand_id
1 'polypeptide(L)'
;MPARKKRSVTKGGASRKRTDRDVNRAIAGGKASAAVVLEERAAQQRKRSRAVATAATARALAAPPQISARTLSLVGAPASAGTLMAEGDSWFDYPFHDVLKMLEDEHAFDVESVAHRGDRVEDMAFAPGQLDEFSRRLEKLLRNGTVPRAILLSGGGNDIAGEEFGMLLNHAASPIAGLNDDIVTGVIDKRVKTAYAFVIAAITAISQRYLGRALPIVVHGYDYPVPDGRGFMGGFWLLPGPWLKPGFEEKGFEDLVANTALMSQVMDRFNNMLRNIAAQFTNVHYIDLRTTLANDQRYRTYWANELHPTERGFSMVASQFAALINNLP
;
A
#
# COMPACT_ATOMS: atom_id res chain seq x y z
N MET A 1 56.28 24.58 8.27
CA MET A 1 55.28 23.57 8.66
C MET A 1 54.25 23.46 7.54
N PRO A 2 54.14 22.36 6.81
CA PRO A 2 53.19 22.26 5.71
C PRO A 2 51.79 21.83 6.23
N ALA A 3 50.76 22.51 5.71
CA ALA A 3 49.36 22.31 6.04
C ALA A 3 48.87 20.92 5.59
N ARG A 4 48.31 20.17 6.56
CA ARG A 4 47.69 18.86 6.37
C ARG A 4 46.32 19.01 5.68
N LYS A 5 46.24 18.75 4.36
CA LYS A 5 44.97 18.62 3.63
C LYS A 5 44.12 17.49 4.25
N LYS A 6 43.00 17.85 4.87
CA LYS A 6 41.94 16.87 5.27
C LYS A 6 41.32 16.31 3.99
N ARG A 7 41.55 15.04 3.71
CA ARG A 7 40.76 14.26 2.75
C ARG A 7 39.36 14.06 3.34
N SER A 8 38.35 14.74 2.81
CA SER A 8 36.96 14.39 3.05
C SER A 8 36.69 13.08 2.31
N VAL A 9 36.57 11.98 3.06
CA VAL A 9 36.20 10.68 2.51
C VAL A 9 34.68 10.70 2.24
N THR A 10 34.33 10.58 0.98
CA THR A 10 32.95 10.50 0.49
C THR A 10 32.28 9.19 0.94
N LYS A 11 31.82 9.09 2.19
CA LYS A 11 31.00 7.97 2.68
C LYS A 11 29.65 7.87 1.98
N GLY A 12 29.11 8.95 1.43
CA GLY A 12 27.79 8.99 0.77
C GLY A 12 27.69 8.22 -0.55
N GLY A 13 28.75 8.18 -1.35
CA GLY A 13 28.71 7.52 -2.67
C GLY A 13 28.66 5.99 -2.62
N ALA A 14 29.31 5.37 -1.65
CA ALA A 14 29.32 3.91 -1.49
C ALA A 14 27.98 3.38 -0.94
N SER A 15 27.37 4.12 0.00
CA SER A 15 26.06 3.77 0.57
C SER A 15 24.96 3.87 -0.49
N ARG A 16 24.91 4.95 -1.28
CA ARG A 16 23.94 5.13 -2.37
C ARG A 16 24.04 4.01 -3.43
N LYS A 17 25.26 3.69 -3.88
CA LYS A 17 25.47 2.60 -4.85
C LYS A 17 25.04 1.22 -4.31
N ARG A 18 25.16 0.97 -3.00
CA ARG A 18 24.70 -0.28 -2.38
C ARG A 18 23.16 -0.33 -2.35
N THR A 19 22.50 0.75 -1.95
CA THR A 19 21.05 0.85 -1.93
C THR A 19 20.45 0.68 -3.32
N ASP A 20 21.05 1.28 -4.36
CA ASP A 20 20.61 1.12 -5.76
C ASP A 20 20.74 -0.34 -6.22
N ARG A 21 21.78 -1.07 -5.79
CA ARG A 21 21.91 -2.52 -6.09
C ARG A 21 20.84 -3.35 -5.41
N ASP A 22 20.50 -3.04 -4.16
CA ASP A 22 19.49 -3.78 -3.42
C ASP A 22 18.09 -3.56 -4.02
N VAL A 23 17.77 -2.34 -4.43
CA VAL A 23 16.52 -2.03 -5.16
C VAL A 23 16.48 -2.77 -6.51
N ASN A 24 17.55 -2.73 -7.30
CA ASN A 24 17.59 -3.44 -8.58
C ASN A 24 17.44 -4.96 -8.41
N ARG A 25 18.02 -5.53 -7.35
CA ARG A 25 17.84 -6.94 -7.00
C ARG A 25 16.39 -7.23 -6.62
N ALA A 26 15.75 -6.36 -5.85
CA ALA A 26 14.35 -6.49 -5.49
C ALA A 26 13.42 -6.43 -6.70
N ILE A 27 13.65 -5.49 -7.60
CA ILE A 27 12.91 -5.38 -8.87
C ILE A 27 13.06 -6.69 -9.69
N ALA A 28 14.27 -7.20 -9.81
CA ALA A 28 14.52 -8.47 -10.49
C ALA A 28 13.82 -9.65 -9.78
N GLY A 29 13.87 -9.69 -8.44
CA GLY A 29 13.19 -10.67 -7.61
C GLY A 29 11.67 -10.63 -7.79
N GLY A 30 11.06 -9.44 -7.78
CA GLY A 30 9.63 -9.27 -8.01
C GLY A 30 9.19 -9.78 -9.38
N LYS A 31 9.95 -9.46 -10.43
CA LYS A 31 9.68 -10.00 -11.78
C LYS A 31 9.81 -11.53 -11.84
N ALA A 32 10.79 -12.10 -11.16
CA ALA A 32 10.97 -13.54 -11.09
C ALA A 32 9.83 -14.23 -10.33
N SER A 33 9.39 -13.68 -9.18
CA SER A 33 8.23 -14.19 -8.45
C SER A 33 6.95 -14.11 -9.28
N ALA A 34 6.73 -13.00 -9.98
CA ALA A 34 5.60 -12.87 -10.91
C ALA A 34 5.62 -13.96 -11.98
N ALA A 35 6.79 -14.29 -12.54
CA ALA A 35 6.92 -15.33 -13.56
C ALA A 35 6.51 -16.72 -13.01
N VAL A 36 6.92 -17.06 -11.80
CA VAL A 36 6.54 -18.32 -11.12
C VAL A 36 5.03 -18.38 -10.91
N VAL A 37 4.44 -17.33 -10.32
CA VAL A 37 2.99 -17.25 -10.09
C VAL A 37 2.22 -17.38 -11.41
N LEU A 38 2.64 -16.69 -12.45
CA LEU A 38 1.99 -16.73 -13.77
C LEU A 38 2.06 -18.11 -14.43
N GLU A 39 3.15 -18.85 -14.24
CA GLU A 39 3.29 -20.23 -14.73
C GLU A 39 2.30 -21.16 -14.01
N GLU A 40 2.24 -21.09 -12.68
CA GLU A 40 1.28 -21.85 -11.86
C GLU A 40 -0.17 -21.51 -12.24
N ARG A 41 -0.47 -20.22 -12.39
CA ARG A 41 -1.80 -19.75 -12.83
C ARG A 41 -2.15 -20.27 -14.23
N ALA A 42 -1.22 -20.22 -15.17
CA ALA A 42 -1.45 -20.77 -16.51
C ALA A 42 -1.76 -22.29 -16.48
N ALA A 43 -1.10 -23.04 -15.59
CA ALA A 43 -1.42 -24.45 -15.42
C ALA A 43 -2.83 -24.67 -14.85
N GLN A 44 -3.24 -23.86 -13.86
CA GLN A 44 -4.58 -23.90 -13.30
C GLN A 44 -5.66 -23.47 -14.31
N GLN A 45 -5.40 -22.44 -15.12
CA GLN A 45 -6.30 -22.02 -16.21
C GLN A 45 -6.52 -23.12 -17.22
N ARG A 46 -5.48 -23.85 -17.61
CA ARG A 46 -5.62 -25.01 -18.53
C ARG A 46 -6.50 -26.10 -17.90
N LYS A 47 -6.36 -26.40 -16.61
CA LYS A 47 -7.23 -27.35 -15.89
C LYS A 47 -8.69 -26.88 -15.90
N ARG A 48 -8.91 -25.58 -15.58
CA ARG A 48 -10.24 -24.97 -15.59
C ARG A 48 -10.88 -24.99 -16.97
N SER A 49 -10.15 -24.64 -18.03
CA SER A 49 -10.67 -24.67 -19.40
C SER A 49 -11.14 -26.06 -19.81
N ARG A 50 -10.41 -27.12 -19.43
CA ARG A 50 -10.82 -28.51 -19.65
C ARG A 50 -12.10 -28.82 -18.88
N ALA A 51 -12.19 -28.46 -17.59
CA ALA A 51 -13.38 -28.68 -16.78
C ALA A 51 -14.61 -27.94 -17.35
N VAL A 52 -14.44 -26.70 -17.79
CA VAL A 52 -15.52 -25.91 -18.42
C VAL A 52 -15.98 -26.56 -19.73
N ALA A 53 -15.06 -27.00 -20.59
CA ALA A 53 -15.40 -27.72 -21.82
C ALA A 53 -16.16 -29.01 -21.54
N THR A 54 -15.71 -29.81 -20.57
CA THR A 54 -16.40 -31.03 -20.16
C THR A 54 -17.80 -30.74 -19.63
N ALA A 55 -17.96 -29.71 -18.78
CA ALA A 55 -19.24 -29.31 -18.25
C ALA A 55 -20.19 -28.77 -19.34
N ALA A 56 -19.66 -28.03 -20.32
CA ALA A 56 -20.43 -27.54 -21.47
C ALA A 56 -20.96 -28.70 -22.34
N THR A 57 -20.12 -29.71 -22.62
CA THR A 57 -20.52 -30.92 -23.34
C THR A 57 -21.61 -31.67 -22.57
N ALA A 58 -21.46 -31.86 -21.25
CA ALA A 58 -22.45 -32.53 -20.41
C ALA A 58 -23.80 -31.77 -20.39
N ARG A 59 -23.76 -30.42 -20.35
CA ARG A 59 -24.96 -29.58 -20.41
C ARG A 59 -25.64 -29.65 -21.77
N ALA A 60 -24.88 -29.62 -22.87
CA ALA A 60 -25.42 -29.74 -24.20
C ALA A 60 -26.14 -31.07 -24.45
N LEU A 61 -25.67 -32.16 -23.79
CA LEU A 61 -26.30 -33.48 -23.86
C LEU A 61 -27.53 -33.58 -22.94
N ALA A 62 -27.66 -32.74 -21.91
CA ALA A 62 -28.72 -32.78 -20.91
C ALA A 62 -29.81 -31.72 -21.10
N ALA A 63 -29.70 -30.79 -22.06
CA ALA A 63 -30.55 -29.62 -22.14
C ALA A 63 -31.90 -29.91 -22.85
N PRO A 64 -33.07 -29.66 -22.23
CA PRO A 64 -34.32 -29.42 -22.92
C PRO A 64 -34.30 -28.05 -23.64
N PRO A 65 -35.16 -27.80 -24.64
CA PRO A 65 -35.14 -26.55 -25.42
C PRO A 65 -35.37 -25.34 -24.52
N GLN A 66 -34.45 -24.37 -24.59
CA GLN A 66 -34.45 -23.20 -23.72
C GLN A 66 -35.51 -22.18 -24.12
N ILE A 67 -36.30 -21.77 -23.11
CA ILE A 67 -37.04 -20.50 -23.13
C ILE A 67 -36.06 -19.40 -22.73
N SER A 68 -35.83 -18.43 -23.61
CA SER A 68 -34.92 -17.31 -23.40
C SER A 68 -35.36 -16.49 -22.17
N ALA A 69 -34.57 -16.52 -21.10
CA ALA A 69 -34.70 -15.58 -19.99
C ALA A 69 -34.35 -14.17 -20.52
N ARG A 70 -35.33 -13.31 -20.57
CA ARG A 70 -35.12 -11.87 -20.79
C ARG A 70 -34.19 -11.37 -19.70
N THR A 71 -33.00 -10.92 -20.08
CA THR A 71 -32.10 -10.14 -19.25
C THR A 71 -32.87 -8.90 -18.78
N LEU A 72 -33.18 -8.82 -17.50
CA LEU A 72 -33.63 -7.58 -16.88
C LEU A 72 -32.45 -6.61 -16.98
N SER A 73 -32.45 -5.77 -18.00
CA SER A 73 -31.63 -4.57 -18.05
C SER A 73 -32.07 -3.69 -16.90
N LEU A 74 -31.24 -3.51 -15.91
CA LEU A 74 -31.34 -2.41 -14.95
C LEU A 74 -31.13 -1.12 -15.73
N VAL A 75 -32.22 -0.59 -16.28
CA VAL A 75 -32.25 0.72 -16.92
C VAL A 75 -32.07 1.74 -15.81
N GLY A 76 -30.93 2.40 -15.75
CA GLY A 76 -30.74 3.60 -14.96
C GLY A 76 -29.74 3.56 -13.82
N ALA A 77 -28.89 2.53 -13.67
CA ALA A 77 -27.76 2.69 -12.77
C ALA A 77 -26.79 3.73 -13.37
N PRO A 78 -26.37 4.74 -12.61
CA PRO A 78 -25.35 5.67 -13.08
C PRO A 78 -24.10 4.88 -13.50
N ALA A 79 -23.48 5.30 -14.61
CA ALA A 79 -22.27 4.65 -15.10
C ALA A 79 -21.16 4.78 -14.06
N SER A 80 -20.53 3.67 -13.69
CA SER A 80 -19.35 3.67 -12.81
C SER A 80 -18.23 4.53 -13.41
N ALA A 81 -17.45 5.19 -12.56
CA ALA A 81 -16.23 5.90 -12.94
C ALA A 81 -15.11 4.94 -13.40
N GLY A 82 -15.32 3.65 -13.30
CA GLY A 82 -14.43 2.58 -13.71
C GLY A 82 -14.03 1.68 -12.54
N THR A 83 -13.50 0.52 -12.86
CA THR A 83 -13.09 -0.47 -11.85
C THR A 83 -11.64 -0.21 -11.42
N LEU A 84 -11.38 -0.28 -10.12
CA LEU A 84 -10.07 -0.24 -9.51
C LEU A 84 -9.76 -1.61 -8.92
N MET A 85 -8.48 -1.97 -8.87
CA MET A 85 -8.00 -3.10 -8.11
C MET A 85 -7.09 -2.62 -7.00
N ALA A 86 -7.25 -3.14 -5.79
CA ALA A 86 -6.50 -2.67 -4.63
C ALA A 86 -5.80 -3.82 -3.91
N GLU A 87 -4.58 -3.54 -3.44
CA GLU A 87 -3.79 -4.32 -2.51
C GLU A 87 -3.30 -3.38 -1.41
N GLY A 88 -3.33 -3.80 -0.15
CA GLY A 88 -2.87 -2.89 0.88
C GLY A 88 -3.23 -3.28 2.31
N ASP A 89 -3.03 -2.30 3.19
CA ASP A 89 -3.19 -2.39 4.63
C ASP A 89 -4.55 -1.85 5.13
N SER A 90 -4.58 -1.46 6.40
CA SER A 90 -5.79 -0.93 7.05
C SER A 90 -6.31 0.40 6.49
N TRP A 91 -5.55 1.13 5.68
CA TRP A 91 -6.11 2.30 5.00
C TRP A 91 -7.06 1.90 3.86
N PHE A 92 -6.97 0.65 3.40
CA PHE A 92 -7.84 0.05 2.38
C PHE A 92 -8.78 -1.03 2.92
N ASP A 93 -8.61 -1.47 4.17
CA ASP A 93 -9.49 -2.44 4.86
C ASP A 93 -9.71 -2.01 6.32
N TYR A 94 -10.29 -0.85 6.56
CA TYR A 94 -10.60 -0.39 7.91
C TYR A 94 -12.10 -0.56 8.23
N PRO A 95 -12.45 -0.92 9.46
CA PRO A 95 -13.85 -1.08 9.83
C PRO A 95 -14.65 0.21 9.61
N PHE A 96 -15.82 0.08 8.98
CA PHE A 96 -16.79 1.13 8.66
C PHE A 96 -16.37 2.08 7.53
N HIS A 97 -15.21 2.72 7.58
CA HIS A 97 -14.74 3.73 6.63
C HIS A 97 -13.28 3.50 6.29
N ASP A 98 -12.97 3.50 5.02
CA ASP A 98 -11.60 3.45 4.48
C ASP A 98 -11.55 4.17 3.13
N VAL A 99 -10.37 4.29 2.56
CA VAL A 99 -10.19 4.98 1.27
C VAL A 99 -11.00 4.31 0.16
N LEU A 100 -11.06 2.98 0.13
CA LEU A 100 -11.76 2.25 -0.94
C LEU A 100 -13.27 2.47 -0.88
N LYS A 101 -13.85 2.40 0.32
CA LYS A 101 -15.28 2.69 0.52
C LYS A 101 -15.63 4.13 0.14
N MET A 102 -14.77 5.11 0.48
CA MET A 102 -15.01 6.48 0.05
C MET A 102 -14.90 6.64 -1.47
N LEU A 103 -14.00 5.91 -2.13
CA LEU A 103 -13.91 5.90 -3.60
C LEU A 103 -15.18 5.31 -4.24
N GLU A 104 -15.78 4.29 -3.64
CA GLU A 104 -17.06 3.72 -4.09
C GLU A 104 -18.23 4.67 -3.82
N ASP A 105 -18.36 5.13 -2.57
CA ASP A 105 -19.55 5.85 -2.09
C ASP A 105 -19.61 7.30 -2.61
N GLU A 106 -18.46 7.98 -2.75
CA GLU A 106 -18.41 9.40 -3.09
C GLU A 106 -17.90 9.68 -4.50
N HIS A 107 -17.15 8.74 -5.11
CA HIS A 107 -16.51 8.94 -6.41
C HIS A 107 -16.95 7.95 -7.49
N ALA A 108 -17.92 7.09 -7.17
CA ALA A 108 -18.55 6.14 -8.10
C ALA A 108 -17.61 5.13 -8.78
N PHE A 109 -16.47 4.80 -8.17
CA PHE A 109 -15.62 3.71 -8.62
C PHE A 109 -16.18 2.36 -8.16
N ASP A 110 -15.93 1.30 -8.94
CA ASP A 110 -16.08 -0.08 -8.48
C ASP A 110 -14.71 -0.57 -7.99
N VAL A 111 -14.63 -1.11 -6.77
CA VAL A 111 -13.35 -1.55 -6.22
C VAL A 111 -13.33 -3.05 -5.97
N GLU A 112 -12.35 -3.74 -6.56
CA GLU A 112 -11.99 -5.13 -6.20
C GLU A 112 -10.71 -5.12 -5.39
N SER A 113 -10.78 -5.60 -4.15
CA SER A 113 -9.68 -5.53 -3.20
C SER A 113 -9.19 -6.90 -2.76
N VAL A 114 -7.90 -7.01 -2.50
CA VAL A 114 -7.22 -8.07 -1.76
C VAL A 114 -6.46 -7.51 -0.56
N ALA A 115 -6.75 -6.27 -0.18
CA ALA A 115 -6.16 -5.62 0.98
C ALA A 115 -6.60 -6.27 2.29
N HIS A 116 -5.69 -6.39 3.25
CA HIS A 116 -5.98 -6.87 4.59
C HIS A 116 -5.38 -5.95 5.66
N ARG A 117 -6.21 -5.61 6.64
CA ARG A 117 -5.73 -4.80 7.78
C ARG A 117 -4.58 -5.50 8.49
N GLY A 118 -3.56 -4.74 8.83
CA GLY A 118 -2.38 -5.26 9.49
C GLY A 118 -1.27 -5.72 8.54
N ASP A 119 -1.53 -5.84 7.24
CA ASP A 119 -0.51 -6.24 6.29
C ASP A 119 0.63 -5.24 6.26
N ARG A 120 1.85 -5.76 6.28
CA ARG A 120 3.07 -5.01 6.02
C ARG A 120 3.42 -5.10 4.55
N VAL A 121 4.09 -4.11 4.03
CA VAL A 121 4.56 -4.18 2.63
C VAL A 121 5.56 -5.32 2.41
N GLU A 122 6.29 -5.73 3.46
CA GLU A 122 7.12 -6.94 3.42
C GLU A 122 6.31 -8.21 3.25
N ASP A 123 5.14 -8.31 3.88
CA ASP A 123 4.25 -9.46 3.75
C ASP A 123 3.65 -9.51 2.34
N MET A 124 3.19 -8.38 1.81
CA MET A 124 2.72 -8.28 0.42
C MET A 124 3.81 -8.71 -0.59
N ALA A 125 5.08 -8.40 -0.29
CA ALA A 125 6.20 -8.74 -1.16
C ALA A 125 6.62 -10.21 -1.07
N PHE A 126 6.68 -10.77 0.15
CA PHE A 126 7.42 -12.00 0.42
C PHE A 126 6.60 -13.10 1.08
N ALA A 127 5.40 -12.81 1.61
CA ALA A 127 4.58 -13.85 2.20
C ALA A 127 4.03 -14.80 1.11
N PRO A 128 3.99 -16.11 1.39
CA PRO A 128 3.45 -17.08 0.45
C PRO A 128 1.99 -16.79 0.10
N GLY A 129 1.67 -16.81 -1.19
CA GLY A 129 0.29 -16.70 -1.68
C GLY A 129 -0.21 -15.29 -2.00
N GLN A 130 0.39 -14.22 -1.49
CA GLN A 130 -0.05 -12.84 -1.73
C GLN A 130 -0.10 -12.50 -3.24
N LEU A 131 0.97 -12.73 -3.96
CA LEU A 131 1.00 -12.50 -5.41
C LEU A 131 0.05 -13.43 -6.20
N ASP A 132 -0.18 -14.68 -5.73
CA ASP A 132 -1.17 -15.58 -6.33
C ASP A 132 -2.58 -15.06 -6.13
N GLU A 133 -2.91 -14.57 -4.92
CA GLU A 133 -4.22 -13.99 -4.64
C GLU A 133 -4.50 -12.76 -5.50
N PHE A 134 -3.54 -11.83 -5.57
CA PHE A 134 -3.60 -10.69 -6.48
C PHE A 134 -3.82 -11.13 -7.93
N SER A 135 -3.00 -12.05 -8.44
CA SER A 135 -3.12 -12.57 -9.81
C SER A 135 -4.48 -13.21 -10.07
N ARG A 136 -4.97 -14.01 -9.12
CA ARG A 136 -6.28 -14.66 -9.22
C ARG A 136 -7.42 -13.65 -9.31
N ARG A 137 -7.34 -12.58 -8.52
CA ARG A 137 -8.35 -11.52 -8.51
C ARG A 137 -8.34 -10.76 -9.84
N LEU A 138 -7.18 -10.39 -10.33
CA LEU A 138 -7.03 -9.75 -11.64
C LEU A 138 -7.56 -10.65 -12.77
N GLU A 139 -7.19 -11.93 -12.79
CA GLU A 139 -7.75 -12.89 -13.76
C GLU A 139 -9.29 -12.97 -13.71
N LYS A 140 -9.88 -12.92 -12.51
CA LYS A 140 -11.34 -12.96 -12.36
C LYS A 140 -11.97 -11.74 -13.01
N LEU A 141 -11.42 -10.54 -12.79
CA LEU A 141 -11.89 -9.30 -13.42
C LEU A 141 -11.82 -9.42 -14.96
N LEU A 142 -10.66 -9.82 -15.48
CA LEU A 142 -10.44 -9.93 -16.92
C LEU A 142 -11.35 -10.99 -17.57
N ARG A 143 -11.61 -12.11 -16.91
CA ARG A 143 -12.59 -13.11 -17.40
C ARG A 143 -14.01 -12.57 -17.47
N ASN A 144 -14.35 -11.62 -16.61
CA ASN A 144 -15.66 -10.94 -16.63
C ASN A 144 -15.70 -9.78 -17.62
N GLY A 145 -14.64 -9.58 -18.43
CA GLY A 145 -14.54 -8.49 -19.40
C GLY A 145 -14.18 -7.15 -18.81
N THR A 146 -13.78 -7.10 -17.52
CA THR A 146 -13.45 -5.87 -16.81
C THR A 146 -11.93 -5.69 -16.75
N VAL A 147 -11.44 -4.57 -17.27
CA VAL A 147 -10.04 -4.16 -17.14
C VAL A 147 -9.94 -3.06 -16.09
N PRO A 148 -9.18 -3.24 -15.01
CA PRO A 148 -9.00 -2.19 -14.03
C PRO A 148 -8.38 -0.93 -14.65
N ARG A 149 -8.90 0.21 -14.26
CA ARG A 149 -8.37 1.52 -14.67
C ARG A 149 -7.01 1.80 -14.01
N ALA A 150 -6.87 1.41 -12.76
CA ALA A 150 -5.64 1.50 -12.00
C ALA A 150 -5.59 0.40 -10.92
N ILE A 151 -4.38 0.14 -10.45
CA ILE A 151 -4.10 -0.65 -9.25
C ILE A 151 -3.71 0.32 -8.14
N LEU A 152 -4.36 0.20 -6.98
CA LEU A 152 -4.05 0.98 -5.79
C LEU A 152 -3.20 0.14 -4.86
N LEU A 153 -2.15 0.72 -4.29
CA LEU A 153 -1.24 0.03 -3.36
C LEU A 153 -1.01 0.90 -2.11
N SER A 154 -1.42 0.38 -0.96
CA SER A 154 -1.22 0.96 0.37
C SER A 154 -0.32 0.07 1.22
N GLY A 155 0.64 0.63 1.93
CA GLY A 155 1.48 -0.15 2.84
C GLY A 155 2.59 0.67 3.48
N GLY A 156 3.31 0.04 4.43
CA GLY A 156 4.43 0.65 5.12
C GLY A 156 4.09 1.25 6.48
N GLY A 157 2.82 1.56 6.75
CA GLY A 157 2.38 1.99 8.07
C GLY A 157 2.66 0.93 9.13
N ASN A 158 2.24 -0.31 8.88
CA ASN A 158 2.46 -1.44 9.78
C ASN A 158 3.92 -1.92 9.84
N ASP A 159 4.76 -1.52 8.89
CA ASP A 159 6.21 -1.78 8.92
C ASP A 159 6.96 -0.84 9.86
N ILE A 160 6.34 0.28 10.26
CA ILE A 160 6.93 1.35 11.05
C ILE A 160 6.28 1.44 12.44
N ALA A 161 4.95 1.36 12.50
CA ALA A 161 4.16 1.48 13.72
C ALA A 161 3.94 0.11 14.40
N GLY A 162 3.63 0.14 15.69
CA GLY A 162 3.35 -1.06 16.50
C GLY A 162 4.32 -1.22 17.64
N GLU A 163 4.41 -2.43 18.18
CA GLU A 163 5.23 -2.74 19.37
C GLU A 163 6.73 -2.41 19.17
N GLU A 164 7.23 -2.51 17.94
CA GLU A 164 8.63 -2.24 17.61
C GLU A 164 8.93 -0.75 17.37
N PHE A 165 7.92 0.13 17.37
CA PHE A 165 8.11 1.55 17.08
C PHE A 165 9.18 2.21 17.97
N GLY A 166 9.23 1.84 19.25
CA GLY A 166 10.24 2.33 20.18
C GLY A 166 11.69 2.09 19.73
N MET A 167 11.95 1.08 18.89
CA MET A 167 13.29 0.82 18.35
C MET A 167 13.80 1.95 17.44
N LEU A 168 12.91 2.73 16.84
CA LEU A 168 13.29 3.88 16.01
C LEU A 168 13.82 5.06 16.83
N LEU A 169 13.71 5.01 18.16
CA LEU A 169 14.04 6.09 19.07
C LEU A 169 15.26 5.74 19.93
N ASN A 170 16.17 6.69 20.11
CA ASN A 170 17.10 6.71 21.21
C ASN A 170 16.38 7.24 22.47
N HIS A 171 16.76 6.77 23.64
CA HIS A 171 16.12 7.19 24.89
C HIS A 171 16.24 8.71 25.11
N ALA A 172 15.20 9.36 25.61
CA ALA A 172 15.13 10.82 25.81
C ALA A 172 16.24 11.38 26.71
N ALA A 173 16.71 10.61 27.71
CA ALA A 173 17.82 10.98 28.57
C ALA A 173 19.22 10.72 27.94
N SER A 174 19.28 10.20 26.71
CA SER A 174 20.54 9.95 26.00
C SER A 174 21.12 11.25 25.42
N PRO A 175 22.46 11.38 25.33
CA PRO A 175 23.09 12.49 24.61
C PRO A 175 22.70 12.59 23.12
N ILE A 176 22.14 11.51 22.57
CA ILE A 176 21.69 11.40 21.16
C ILE A 176 20.17 11.18 21.10
N ALA A 177 19.41 11.76 22.04
CA ALA A 177 17.96 11.64 22.10
C ALA A 177 17.28 11.98 20.77
N GLY A 178 16.15 11.34 20.46
CA GLY A 178 15.39 11.51 19.23
C GLY A 178 15.45 10.28 18.35
N LEU A 179 15.30 10.44 17.04
CA LEU A 179 15.34 9.33 16.09
C LEU A 179 16.73 8.68 16.03
N ASN A 180 16.75 7.35 16.02
CA ASN A 180 17.93 6.57 15.71
C ASN A 180 18.11 6.46 14.19
N ASP A 181 18.95 7.29 13.64
CA ASP A 181 19.07 7.47 12.17
C ASP A 181 19.50 6.19 11.45
N ASP A 182 20.34 5.37 12.06
CA ASP A 182 20.78 4.08 11.48
C ASP A 182 19.63 3.07 11.41
N ILE A 183 18.78 3.00 12.45
CA ILE A 183 17.63 2.11 12.48
C ILE A 183 16.55 2.63 11.53
N VAL A 184 16.22 3.92 11.56
CA VAL A 184 15.26 4.53 10.63
C VAL A 184 15.70 4.33 9.18
N THR A 185 17.01 4.50 8.88
CA THR A 185 17.59 4.18 7.57
C THR A 185 17.43 2.70 7.23
N GLY A 186 17.68 1.81 8.19
CA GLY A 186 17.56 0.35 8.01
C GLY A 186 16.14 -0.06 7.67
N VAL A 187 15.17 0.49 8.39
CA VAL A 187 13.74 0.20 8.21
C VAL A 187 13.20 0.84 6.93
N ILE A 188 13.26 2.15 6.82
CA ILE A 188 12.58 2.87 5.74
C ILE A 188 13.35 2.78 4.42
N ASP A 189 14.65 3.20 4.41
CA ASP A 189 15.39 3.37 3.16
C ASP A 189 15.99 2.06 2.62
N LYS A 190 15.89 0.95 3.37
CA LYS A 190 16.33 -0.36 2.92
C LYS A 190 15.18 -1.36 2.89
N ARG A 191 14.66 -1.78 4.06
CA ARG A 191 13.67 -2.85 4.17
C ARG A 191 12.37 -2.52 3.42
N VAL A 192 11.68 -1.47 3.84
CA VAL A 192 10.40 -1.04 3.24
C VAL A 192 10.58 -0.65 1.78
N LYS A 193 11.62 0.12 1.46
CA LYS A 193 11.97 0.50 0.09
C LYS A 193 12.15 -0.72 -0.82
N THR A 194 12.83 -1.76 -0.35
CA THR A 194 13.08 -2.98 -1.11
C THR A 194 11.80 -3.76 -1.35
N ALA A 195 10.94 -3.87 -0.33
CA ALA A 195 9.65 -4.52 -0.44
C ALA A 195 8.73 -3.81 -1.45
N TYR A 196 8.61 -2.50 -1.40
CA TYR A 196 7.88 -1.72 -2.40
C TYR A 196 8.39 -1.93 -3.83
N ALA A 197 9.71 -1.88 -4.02
CA ALA A 197 10.29 -2.11 -5.35
C ALA A 197 9.95 -3.51 -5.88
N PHE A 198 9.95 -4.52 -5.01
CA PHE A 198 9.57 -5.90 -5.35
C PHE A 198 8.10 -6.01 -5.75
N VAL A 199 7.17 -5.52 -4.90
CA VAL A 199 5.72 -5.60 -5.13
C VAL A 199 5.34 -4.88 -6.41
N ILE A 200 5.80 -3.64 -6.60
CA ILE A 200 5.53 -2.85 -7.80
C ILE A 200 6.01 -3.58 -9.06
N ALA A 201 7.23 -4.13 -9.03
CA ALA A 201 7.78 -4.85 -10.17
C ALA A 201 6.99 -6.12 -10.48
N ALA A 202 6.56 -6.88 -9.45
CA ALA A 202 5.75 -8.07 -9.60
C ALA A 202 4.38 -7.75 -10.20
N ILE A 203 3.65 -6.79 -9.62
CA ILE A 203 2.33 -6.35 -10.10
C ILE A 203 2.41 -5.81 -11.54
N THR A 204 3.46 -5.02 -11.84
CA THR A 204 3.70 -4.52 -13.21
C THR A 204 3.89 -5.68 -14.20
N ALA A 205 4.72 -6.68 -13.84
CA ALA A 205 4.96 -7.84 -14.71
C ALA A 205 3.70 -8.69 -14.91
N ILE A 206 2.89 -8.87 -13.86
CA ILE A 206 1.62 -9.59 -13.92
C ILE A 206 0.65 -8.88 -14.86
N SER A 207 0.45 -7.57 -14.70
CA SER A 207 -0.46 -6.80 -15.57
C SER A 207 0.03 -6.79 -17.02
N GLN A 208 1.33 -6.63 -17.28
CA GLN A 208 1.91 -6.72 -18.61
C GLN A 208 1.67 -8.09 -19.25
N ARG A 209 1.77 -9.17 -18.49
CA ARG A 209 1.55 -10.53 -19.01
C ARG A 209 0.11 -10.76 -19.43
N TYR A 210 -0.85 -10.27 -18.66
CA TYR A 210 -2.28 -10.47 -18.95
C TYR A 210 -2.83 -9.51 -20.00
N LEU A 211 -2.35 -8.28 -20.05
CA LEU A 211 -2.94 -7.20 -20.85
C LEU A 211 -2.04 -6.72 -21.99
N GLY A 212 -0.80 -7.22 -22.11
CA GLY A 212 0.18 -6.70 -23.06
C GLY A 212 0.71 -5.29 -22.70
N ARG A 213 0.24 -4.70 -21.61
CA ARG A 213 0.68 -3.39 -21.10
C ARG A 213 0.70 -3.37 -19.57
N ALA A 214 1.51 -2.52 -19.00
CA ALA A 214 1.46 -2.22 -17.57
C ALA A 214 0.21 -1.40 -17.26
N LEU A 215 -0.50 -1.76 -16.18
CA LEU A 215 -1.54 -0.90 -15.62
C LEU A 215 -0.90 0.24 -14.82
N PRO A 216 -1.54 1.42 -14.74
CA PRO A 216 -1.16 2.43 -13.76
C PRO A 216 -1.25 1.87 -12.34
N ILE A 217 -0.21 2.11 -11.54
CA ILE A 217 -0.18 1.78 -10.11
C ILE A 217 -0.15 3.09 -9.35
N VAL A 218 -1.10 3.27 -8.44
CA VAL A 218 -1.16 4.43 -7.56
C VAL A 218 -0.68 4.02 -6.18
N VAL A 219 0.39 4.64 -5.73
CA VAL A 219 0.92 4.50 -4.37
C VAL A 219 0.76 5.81 -3.61
N HIS A 220 0.55 5.73 -2.32
CA HIS A 220 0.43 6.93 -1.49
C HIS A 220 1.34 6.86 -0.27
N GLY A 221 1.82 8.01 0.17
CA GLY A 221 2.39 8.13 1.51
C GLY A 221 1.30 8.36 2.55
N TYR A 222 1.70 8.45 3.81
CA TYR A 222 0.79 8.79 4.90
C TYR A 222 0.98 10.26 5.30
N ASP A 223 -0.08 10.83 5.88
CA ASP A 223 0.00 12.15 6.51
C ASP A 223 0.62 12.04 7.92
N TYR A 224 0.72 13.13 8.61
CA TYR A 224 1.39 13.26 9.91
C TYR A 224 0.50 12.80 11.06
N PRO A 225 0.72 11.60 11.62
CA PRO A 225 -0.07 11.10 12.73
C PRO A 225 0.30 11.79 14.04
N VAL A 226 -0.67 11.82 14.97
CA VAL A 226 -0.50 12.39 16.29
C VAL A 226 -0.46 11.27 17.33
N PRO A 227 0.68 11.02 18.00
CA PRO A 227 0.88 9.92 18.94
C PRO A 227 0.23 10.21 20.31
N ASP A 228 -1.09 10.37 20.34
CA ASP A 228 -1.86 10.79 21.53
C ASP A 228 -2.37 9.63 22.40
N GLY A 229 -2.07 8.40 22.04
CA GLY A 229 -2.44 7.21 22.82
C GLY A 229 -3.85 6.69 22.52
N ARG A 230 -4.53 7.21 21.51
CA ARG A 230 -5.82 6.65 21.10
C ARG A 230 -5.63 5.41 20.23
N GLY A 231 -6.14 4.29 20.70
CA GLY A 231 -6.29 3.07 19.92
C GLY A 231 -7.60 3.01 19.16
N PHE A 232 -7.92 1.86 18.57
CA PHE A 232 -9.19 1.60 17.90
C PHE A 232 -10.36 1.80 18.88
N MET A 233 -11.37 2.55 18.49
CA MET A 233 -12.55 2.90 19.30
C MET A 233 -12.20 3.39 20.74
N GLY A 234 -11.10 4.14 20.88
CA GLY A 234 -10.66 4.70 22.16
C GLY A 234 -9.69 3.80 22.95
N GLY A 235 -9.32 2.63 22.45
CA GLY A 235 -8.23 1.83 23.01
C GLY A 235 -8.56 1.15 24.33
N PHE A 236 -9.72 0.51 24.45
CA PHE A 236 -9.98 -0.42 25.56
C PHE A 236 -9.00 -1.61 25.44
N TRP A 237 -8.54 -2.12 26.60
CA TRP A 237 -7.50 -3.16 26.73
C TRP A 237 -7.67 -4.43 25.86
N LEU A 238 -8.83 -4.64 25.24
CA LEU A 238 -9.12 -5.74 24.30
C LEU A 238 -9.08 -5.29 22.82
N LEU A 239 -8.87 -3.99 22.52
CA LEU A 239 -8.91 -3.45 21.18
C LEU A 239 -7.50 -3.04 20.71
N PRO A 240 -7.20 -3.10 19.40
CA PRO A 240 -5.87 -2.76 18.88
C PRO A 240 -5.44 -1.33 19.16
N GLY A 241 -4.15 -1.15 19.43
CA GLY A 241 -3.53 0.14 19.72
C GLY A 241 -3.59 0.53 21.20
N PRO A 242 -2.96 1.64 21.58
CA PRO A 242 -2.22 2.57 20.73
C PRO A 242 -0.95 1.97 20.13
N TRP A 243 -0.47 2.55 19.02
CA TRP A 243 0.64 1.96 18.23
C TRP A 243 1.94 2.78 18.28
N LEU A 244 1.86 4.06 18.64
CA LEU A 244 2.99 4.99 18.65
C LEU A 244 3.37 5.44 20.06
N LYS A 245 2.40 5.90 20.83
CA LYS A 245 2.62 6.44 22.17
C LYS A 245 3.37 5.48 23.10
N PRO A 246 3.09 4.18 23.16
CA PRO A 246 3.84 3.27 24.04
C PRO A 246 5.34 3.27 23.75
N GLY A 247 5.75 3.32 22.50
CA GLY A 247 7.16 3.40 22.13
C GLY A 247 7.82 4.73 22.55
N PHE A 248 7.09 5.84 22.47
CA PHE A 248 7.57 7.11 23.00
C PHE A 248 7.73 7.08 24.52
N GLU A 249 6.74 6.56 25.23
CA GLU A 249 6.77 6.44 26.71
C GLU A 249 7.89 5.53 27.17
N GLU A 250 8.10 4.37 26.53
CA GLU A 250 9.21 3.45 26.80
C GLU A 250 10.57 4.15 26.68
N LYS A 251 10.70 5.09 25.75
CA LYS A 251 11.94 5.87 25.55
C LYS A 251 11.99 7.18 26.33
N GLY A 252 11.02 7.42 27.23
CA GLY A 252 10.99 8.59 28.10
C GLY A 252 10.58 9.90 27.42
N PHE A 253 9.85 9.82 26.31
CA PHE A 253 9.30 10.99 25.63
C PHE A 253 7.84 11.20 26.05
N GLU A 254 7.56 12.28 26.78
CA GLU A 254 6.23 12.58 27.34
C GLU A 254 5.53 13.74 26.62
N ASP A 255 6.27 14.62 25.95
CA ASP A 255 5.72 15.81 25.30
C ASP A 255 5.08 15.47 23.93
N LEU A 256 3.76 15.63 23.83
CA LEU A 256 3.00 15.29 22.62
C LEU A 256 3.43 16.12 21.40
N VAL A 257 3.81 17.39 21.60
CA VAL A 257 4.20 18.27 20.49
C VAL A 257 5.56 17.82 19.94
N ALA A 258 6.51 17.53 20.82
CA ALA A 258 7.81 17.00 20.43
C ALA A 258 7.68 15.62 19.77
N ASN A 259 6.83 14.74 20.30
CA ASN A 259 6.57 13.42 19.74
C ASN A 259 5.94 13.51 18.33
N THR A 260 4.98 14.43 18.15
CA THR A 260 4.37 14.68 16.84
C THR A 260 5.40 15.21 15.83
N ALA A 261 6.33 16.05 16.27
CA ALA A 261 7.42 16.54 15.42
C ALA A 261 8.40 15.42 15.00
N LEU A 262 8.72 14.48 15.91
CA LEU A 262 9.53 13.29 15.59
C LEU A 262 8.79 12.37 14.59
N MET A 263 7.48 12.14 14.78
CA MET A 263 6.68 11.39 13.83
C MET A 263 6.63 12.06 12.46
N SER A 264 6.54 13.38 12.41
CA SER A 264 6.56 14.10 11.14
C SER A 264 7.86 13.87 10.37
N GLN A 265 9.00 13.81 11.06
CA GLN A 265 10.30 13.47 10.42
C GLN A 265 10.31 12.03 9.85
N VAL A 266 9.74 11.08 10.58
CA VAL A 266 9.60 9.68 10.10
C VAL A 266 8.73 9.64 8.85
N MET A 267 7.58 10.34 8.86
CA MET A 267 6.66 10.40 7.72
C MET A 267 7.29 11.12 6.53
N ASP A 268 8.03 12.20 6.74
CA ASP A 268 8.76 12.87 5.67
C ASP A 268 9.76 11.94 4.99
N ARG A 269 10.49 11.17 5.77
CA ARG A 269 11.45 10.20 5.25
C ARG A 269 10.75 9.09 4.46
N PHE A 270 9.66 8.54 5.00
CA PHE A 270 8.85 7.52 4.33
C PHE A 270 8.28 8.05 2.99
N ASN A 271 7.64 9.20 3.02
CA ASN A 271 7.06 9.82 1.83
C ASN A 271 8.11 10.12 0.75
N ASN A 272 9.28 10.62 1.15
CA ASN A 272 10.38 10.88 0.23
C ASN A 272 10.95 9.59 -0.36
N MET A 273 11.08 8.53 0.43
CA MET A 273 11.48 7.20 -0.04
C MET A 273 10.50 6.68 -1.09
N LEU A 274 9.20 6.73 -0.80
CA LEU A 274 8.16 6.20 -1.67
C LEU A 274 8.07 6.98 -2.99
N ARG A 275 8.14 8.31 -2.95
CA ARG A 275 8.23 9.16 -4.15
C ARG A 275 9.43 8.78 -5.02
N ASN A 276 10.59 8.54 -4.41
CA ASN A 276 11.81 8.16 -5.12
C ASN A 276 11.72 6.75 -5.72
N ILE A 277 11.00 5.82 -5.12
CA ILE A 277 10.74 4.50 -5.71
C ILE A 277 9.74 4.62 -6.85
N ALA A 278 8.64 5.32 -6.67
CA ALA A 278 7.65 5.53 -7.72
C ALA A 278 8.29 6.10 -9.00
N ALA A 279 9.19 7.06 -8.85
CA ALA A 279 9.90 7.67 -9.98
C ALA A 279 10.81 6.70 -10.78
N GLN A 280 11.06 5.48 -10.29
CA GLN A 280 11.83 4.46 -11.03
C GLN A 280 10.96 3.63 -12.00
N PHE A 281 9.65 3.82 -11.97
CA PHE A 281 8.69 3.08 -12.79
C PHE A 281 7.84 4.07 -13.60
N THR A 282 7.67 3.81 -14.87
CA THR A 282 6.91 4.71 -15.77
C THR A 282 5.40 4.64 -15.57
N ASN A 283 4.92 3.57 -14.94
CA ASN A 283 3.50 3.31 -14.69
C ASN A 283 3.09 3.52 -13.22
N VAL A 284 3.96 4.08 -12.37
CA VAL A 284 3.68 4.31 -10.95
C VAL A 284 3.48 5.79 -10.68
N HIS A 285 2.40 6.10 -10.00
CA HIS A 285 1.98 7.45 -9.64
C HIS A 285 1.94 7.57 -8.12
N TYR A 286 2.63 8.56 -7.58
CA TYR A 286 2.69 8.80 -6.13
C TYR A 286 1.75 9.93 -5.74
N ILE A 287 0.95 9.71 -4.68
CA ILE A 287 0.15 10.74 -4.02
C ILE A 287 0.86 11.19 -2.75
N ASP A 288 1.15 12.47 -2.66
CA ASP A 288 1.64 13.09 -1.42
C ASP A 288 0.43 13.50 -0.56
N LEU A 289 0.17 12.77 0.49
CA LEU A 289 -0.95 13.04 1.40
C LEU A 289 -0.58 13.96 2.55
N ARG A 290 0.68 14.37 2.68
CA ARG A 290 1.11 15.27 3.75
C ARG A 290 0.34 16.58 3.68
N THR A 291 -0.07 17.08 4.83
CA THR A 291 -0.90 18.29 5.00
C THR A 291 -2.34 18.17 4.46
N THR A 292 -2.80 16.99 4.09
CA THR A 292 -4.20 16.74 3.76
C THR A 292 -5.07 16.76 5.02
N LEU A 293 -4.58 16.15 6.08
CA LEU A 293 -5.24 16.07 7.39
C LEU A 293 -4.55 17.01 8.39
N ALA A 294 -5.32 17.74 9.17
CA ALA A 294 -4.73 18.59 10.19
C ALA A 294 -4.10 17.75 11.31
N ASN A 295 -2.89 18.15 11.74
CA ASN A 295 -2.21 17.62 12.93
C ASN A 295 -2.05 18.68 14.03
N ASP A 296 -2.78 19.82 13.89
CA ASP A 296 -2.90 20.91 14.86
C ASP A 296 -3.98 20.59 15.93
N GLN A 297 -4.42 21.58 16.68
CA GLN A 297 -5.45 21.42 17.73
C GLN A 297 -6.77 20.79 17.23
N ARG A 298 -7.00 20.77 15.91
CA ARG A 298 -8.21 20.21 15.28
C ARG A 298 -8.00 18.77 14.83
N TYR A 299 -6.83 18.16 15.06
CA TYR A 299 -6.48 16.84 14.51
C TYR A 299 -7.53 15.76 14.78
N ARG A 300 -8.24 15.82 15.91
CA ARG A 300 -9.30 14.85 16.27
C ARG A 300 -10.51 14.87 15.33
N THR A 301 -10.67 15.92 14.54
CA THR A 301 -11.70 15.96 13.50
C THR A 301 -11.35 15.05 12.32
N TYR A 302 -10.05 14.82 12.11
CA TYR A 302 -9.53 14.13 10.94
C TYR A 302 -8.88 12.78 11.28
N TRP A 303 -8.45 12.57 12.52
CA TRP A 303 -7.81 11.36 13.01
C TRP A 303 -8.69 10.68 14.07
N ALA A 304 -9.16 9.46 13.76
CA ALA A 304 -9.95 8.64 14.69
C ALA A 304 -9.07 8.09 15.82
N ASN A 305 -7.84 7.74 15.49
CA ASN A 305 -6.81 7.29 16.42
C ASN A 305 -5.41 7.67 15.90
N GLU A 306 -4.34 7.10 16.47
CA GLU A 306 -2.96 7.43 16.09
C GLU A 306 -2.62 7.12 14.62
N LEU A 307 -3.29 6.14 13.98
CA LEU A 307 -2.91 5.68 12.65
C LEU A 307 -4.00 5.86 11.59
N HIS A 308 -5.27 5.99 12.01
CA HIS A 308 -6.37 5.94 11.08
C HIS A 308 -7.17 7.24 11.06
N PRO A 309 -7.48 7.75 9.89
CA PRO A 309 -8.40 8.87 9.71
C PRO A 309 -9.81 8.58 10.24
N THR A 310 -10.57 9.64 10.51
CA THR A 310 -12.03 9.59 10.64
C THR A 310 -12.66 9.39 9.25
N GLU A 311 -13.97 9.15 9.19
CA GLU A 311 -14.75 9.18 7.94
C GLU A 311 -14.41 10.42 7.09
N ARG A 312 -14.48 11.60 7.72
CA ARG A 312 -14.10 12.86 7.06
C ARG A 312 -12.66 12.88 6.56
N GLY A 313 -11.74 12.33 7.35
CA GLY A 313 -10.34 12.23 6.94
C GLY A 313 -10.18 11.30 5.74
N PHE A 314 -10.81 10.14 5.76
CA PHE A 314 -10.80 9.21 4.62
C PHE A 314 -11.44 9.80 3.37
N SER A 315 -12.53 10.55 3.48
CA SER A 315 -13.16 11.27 2.36
C SER A 315 -12.19 12.28 1.71
N MET A 316 -11.45 13.06 2.53
CA MET A 316 -10.43 13.97 2.00
C MET A 316 -9.30 13.24 1.29
N VAL A 317 -8.83 12.12 1.85
CA VAL A 317 -7.80 11.28 1.22
C VAL A 317 -8.32 10.67 -0.08
N ALA A 318 -9.50 10.08 -0.09
CA ALA A 318 -10.12 9.49 -1.29
C ALA A 318 -10.29 10.52 -2.41
N SER A 319 -10.58 11.78 -2.07
CA SER A 319 -10.65 12.88 -3.05
C SER A 319 -9.31 13.11 -3.76
N GLN A 320 -8.17 12.97 -3.07
CA GLN A 320 -6.83 13.05 -3.70
C GLN A 320 -6.60 11.88 -4.66
N PHE A 321 -7.00 10.66 -4.26
CA PHE A 321 -6.96 9.50 -5.15
C PHE A 321 -7.82 9.69 -6.38
N ALA A 322 -9.08 10.09 -6.21
CA ALA A 322 -10.02 10.30 -7.32
C ALA A 322 -9.50 11.37 -8.29
N ALA A 323 -8.96 12.48 -7.76
CA ALA A 323 -8.36 13.53 -8.57
C ALA A 323 -7.20 13.01 -9.43
N LEU A 324 -6.29 12.21 -8.86
CA LEU A 324 -5.20 11.62 -9.62
C LEU A 324 -5.72 10.59 -10.63
N ILE A 325 -6.56 9.63 -10.22
CA ILE A 325 -7.06 8.55 -11.06
C ILE A 325 -7.83 9.10 -12.27
N ASN A 326 -8.61 10.16 -12.08
CA ASN A 326 -9.37 10.78 -13.18
C ASN A 326 -8.47 11.42 -14.24
N ASN A 327 -7.23 11.75 -13.90
CA ASN A 327 -6.24 12.31 -14.82
C ASN A 327 -5.25 11.26 -15.39
N LEU A 328 -5.41 9.96 -15.03
CA LEU A 328 -4.62 8.90 -15.64
C LEU A 328 -5.01 8.69 -17.09
N PRO A 329 -4.04 8.35 -17.98
CA PRO A 329 -4.26 8.11 -19.39
C PRO A 329 -5.15 6.92 -19.69
#